data_4466af9bb0849f4f6b7deaf8f5d3a34c
#
_entry.id   4466af9bb0849f4f6b7deaf8f5d3a34c
#
_cell.length_a   1.000
_cell.length_b   1.000
_cell.length_c   1.000
_cell.angle_alpha   90.00
_cell.angle_beta   90.00
_cell.angle_gamma   90.00
#
_symmetry.space_group_name_H-M   'P 1'
#
loop_
_entity.id
_entity.type
_entity.pdbx_description
1 polymer ?
#
loop_
_entity_poly.entity_id
_entity_poly.type
_entity_poly.pdbx_seq_one_letter_code
_entity_poly.pdbx_strand_id
1 'polypeptide(L)'
;MLLLAACDRSSSAGGDDSAAGAAGTVRSDRAAASASASGWDVAAGPFVVLPTVDGGMVAGSLLLPEAADSAVGDTTGIGALMGDGRLELFARGGRVSVARLSVESAPSTDVGCTAWPVARLAVDPGVTVQPWTAAFAAGRVTAIPLDSIEGMAPRDSAALAANLTRLASRLPDDSSVTFRGLPFVVLRAWRARQTDSAFVVAVLARRVNQEDDPKEERIVMVVDALGTDVAAWRVGWHERASGHEEELVVAEPLLAFRATGARDVRLLFGRDDGVALGAAVLARRGGEWKVLWESAIAGCG
;
A
#
# COMPACT_ATOMS: atom_id res chain seq x y z
N MET A 1 -0.82 -17.15 -74.05
CA MET A 1 -2.16 -16.54 -74.05
C MET A 1 -2.24 -15.81 -72.72
N LEU A 2 -1.73 -14.60 -72.63
CA LEU A 2 -2.35 -13.25 -72.82
C LEU A 2 -3.71 -13.16 -72.12
N LEU A 3 -3.72 -12.41 -71.03
CA LEU A 3 -4.37 -11.11 -70.97
C LEU A 3 -4.08 -10.38 -69.67
N LEU A 4 -3.50 -9.22 -69.84
CA LEU A 4 -3.33 -8.07 -68.97
C LEU A 4 -4.71 -7.43 -68.64
N ALA A 5 -4.88 -6.93 -67.44
CA ALA A 5 -5.60 -5.70 -67.25
C ALA A 5 -5.08 -4.93 -66.02
N ALA A 6 -4.79 -3.74 -66.26
CA ALA A 6 -4.09 -2.71 -65.54
C ALA A 6 -5.10 -1.73 -64.89
N CYS A 7 -4.51 -0.84 -64.07
CA CYS A 7 -5.00 0.45 -63.55
C CYS A 7 -6.03 0.40 -62.43
N ASP A 8 -5.87 1.10 -61.31
CA ASP A 8 -5.73 2.52 -61.29
C ASP A 8 -5.07 3.05 -60.00
N ARG A 9 -4.35 4.15 -60.16
CA ARG A 9 -3.75 4.96 -59.11
C ARG A 9 -4.80 5.85 -58.44
N SER A 10 -4.69 5.93 -57.11
CA SER A 10 -5.10 7.17 -56.41
C SER A 10 -4.13 7.49 -55.31
N SER A 11 -3.35 8.47 -55.52
CA SER A 11 -2.52 9.16 -54.53
C SER A 11 -3.42 9.95 -53.58
N SER A 12 -3.18 9.86 -52.28
CA SER A 12 -3.43 11.00 -51.41
C SER A 12 -2.40 11.04 -50.29
N ALA A 13 -1.83 12.19 -50.18
CA ALA A 13 -0.73 12.60 -49.35
C ALA A 13 -1.10 12.75 -47.87
N GLY A 14 -0.05 12.62 -47.04
CA GLY A 14 0.13 13.45 -45.85
C GLY A 14 -0.59 12.99 -44.63
N GLY A 15 0.16 12.60 -43.63
CA GLY A 15 -0.31 12.43 -42.27
C GLY A 15 0.87 12.13 -41.37
N ASP A 16 1.29 13.13 -40.66
CA ASP A 16 2.39 13.15 -39.69
C ASP A 16 2.35 11.94 -38.74
N ASP A 17 3.41 11.17 -38.75
CA ASP A 17 3.76 10.24 -37.70
C ASP A 17 4.24 11.04 -36.48
N SER A 18 3.29 11.48 -35.66
CA SER A 18 3.55 11.80 -34.29
C SER A 18 3.57 10.48 -33.53
N ALA A 19 4.76 9.98 -33.24
CA ALA A 19 4.99 8.94 -32.28
C ALA A 19 4.52 9.44 -30.89
N ALA A 20 3.24 9.23 -30.59
CA ALA A 20 2.74 9.30 -29.24
C ALA A 20 3.35 8.12 -28.47
N GLY A 21 4.32 8.42 -27.62
CA GLY A 21 4.83 7.49 -26.65
C GLY A 21 3.66 6.84 -25.90
N ALA A 22 3.53 5.55 -26.05
CA ALA A 22 2.61 4.77 -25.24
C ALA A 22 3.12 4.85 -23.81
N ALA A 23 2.58 5.77 -23.02
CA ALA A 23 2.68 5.73 -21.57
C ALA A 23 2.18 4.35 -21.16
N GLY A 24 3.09 3.53 -20.62
CA GLY A 24 2.79 2.22 -20.13
C GLY A 24 1.71 2.35 -19.06
N THR A 25 0.51 1.96 -19.43
CA THR A 25 -0.61 1.94 -18.49
C THR A 25 -0.24 0.94 -17.41
N VAL A 26 0.10 1.42 -16.21
CA VAL A 26 0.17 0.61 -15.00
C VAL A 26 -1.22 0.01 -14.84
N ARG A 27 -1.40 -1.20 -15.36
CA ARG A 27 -2.56 -2.02 -15.04
C ARG A 27 -2.38 -2.52 -13.63
N SER A 28 -2.78 -1.69 -12.69
CA SER A 28 -3.26 -2.21 -11.42
C SER A 28 -4.55 -2.95 -11.75
N ASP A 29 -4.53 -4.28 -11.75
CA ASP A 29 -5.76 -5.07 -11.77
C ASP A 29 -6.46 -4.87 -10.42
N ARG A 30 -6.90 -3.65 -10.28
CA ARG A 30 -7.76 -3.17 -9.24
C ARG A 30 -9.13 -3.73 -9.54
N ALA A 31 -9.48 -4.84 -8.92
CA ALA A 31 -10.89 -5.11 -8.71
C ALA A 31 -11.41 -3.87 -7.98
N ALA A 32 -11.98 -2.95 -8.75
CA ALA A 32 -12.55 -1.71 -8.27
C ALA A 32 -13.78 -2.04 -7.43
N ALA A 33 -13.55 -2.52 -6.22
CA ALA A 33 -14.49 -2.34 -5.16
C ALA A 33 -14.33 -0.87 -4.78
N SER A 34 -15.20 -0.02 -5.28
CA SER A 34 -15.45 1.30 -4.71
C SER A 34 -15.79 1.07 -3.24
N ALA A 35 -14.75 1.00 -2.40
CA ALA A 35 -14.93 0.98 -0.98
C ALA A 35 -15.50 2.35 -0.65
N SER A 36 -16.81 2.43 -0.51
CA SER A 36 -17.45 3.60 0.03
C SER A 36 -16.81 3.91 1.39
N ALA A 37 -16.63 5.18 1.71
CA ALA A 37 -16.19 5.67 3.02
C ALA A 37 -16.89 4.96 4.21
N SER A 38 -18.06 4.40 3.99
CA SER A 38 -18.85 3.58 4.94
C SER A 38 -18.15 2.30 5.44
N GLY A 39 -17.05 1.87 4.85
CA GLY A 39 -16.27 0.70 5.30
C GLY A 39 -15.29 0.97 6.42
N TRP A 40 -14.95 2.22 6.70
CA TRP A 40 -14.08 2.57 7.82
C TRP A 40 -14.77 2.35 9.16
N ASP A 41 -14.04 1.79 10.09
CA ASP A 41 -14.55 1.57 11.43
C ASP A 41 -14.37 2.84 12.27
N VAL A 42 -15.48 3.50 12.59
CA VAL A 42 -15.51 4.67 13.45
C VAL A 42 -14.86 4.40 14.80
N ALA A 43 -14.85 3.15 15.27
CA ALA A 43 -14.17 2.77 16.51
C ALA A 43 -12.64 2.88 16.42
N ALA A 44 -12.05 2.73 15.23
CA ALA A 44 -10.62 2.95 15.03
C ALA A 44 -10.25 4.44 15.03
N GLY A 45 -11.23 5.31 14.86
CA GLY A 45 -11.07 6.75 14.79
C GLY A 45 -11.36 7.30 13.39
N PRO A 46 -11.57 8.60 13.30
CA PRO A 46 -11.93 9.25 12.05
C PRO A 46 -10.74 9.46 11.10
N PHE A 47 -9.52 9.16 11.52
CA PHE A 47 -8.32 9.47 10.75
C PHE A 47 -7.17 8.50 11.03
N VAL A 48 -6.25 8.47 10.09
CA VAL A 48 -4.91 7.88 10.24
C VAL A 48 -3.87 8.93 9.87
N VAL A 49 -2.76 8.94 10.59
CA VAL A 49 -1.63 9.83 10.31
C VAL A 49 -0.46 8.99 9.81
N LEU A 50 0.08 9.37 8.65
CA LEU A 50 1.27 8.75 8.07
C LEU A 50 2.43 9.75 8.11
N PRO A 51 3.68 9.33 8.42
CA PRO A 51 4.82 10.23 8.37
C PRO A 51 4.99 10.80 6.95
N THR A 52 5.31 12.09 6.87
CA THR A 52 5.66 12.74 5.60
C THR A 52 7.16 12.68 5.39
N VAL A 53 7.59 12.73 4.12
CA VAL A 53 9.01 12.74 3.76
C VAL A 53 9.70 13.97 4.38
N ASP A 54 9.05 15.13 4.34
CA ASP A 54 9.62 16.40 4.85
C ASP A 54 9.43 16.57 6.35
N GLY A 55 8.41 15.98 6.93
CA GLY A 55 8.05 16.09 8.34
C GLY A 55 8.88 15.22 9.27
N GLY A 56 9.49 14.19 8.74
CA GLY A 56 10.28 13.26 9.52
C GLY A 56 9.49 12.69 10.70
N MET A 57 10.04 12.88 11.91
CA MET A 57 9.48 12.30 13.13
C MET A 57 8.35 13.11 13.77
N VAL A 58 8.17 14.37 13.38
CA VAL A 58 7.31 15.35 14.07
C VAL A 58 6.14 15.85 13.22
N ALA A 59 5.96 15.31 12.02
CA ALA A 59 4.83 15.63 11.18
C ALA A 59 4.39 14.45 10.33
N GLY A 60 3.16 14.49 9.84
CA GLY A 60 2.61 13.46 8.98
C GLY A 60 1.39 13.95 8.21
N SER A 61 1.01 13.21 7.19
CA SER A 61 -0.23 13.41 6.45
C SER A 61 -1.40 12.83 7.22
N LEU A 62 -2.44 13.63 7.39
CA LEU A 62 -3.68 13.24 8.06
C LEU A 62 -4.69 12.76 7.02
N LEU A 63 -4.97 11.48 7.00
CA LEU A 63 -5.93 10.86 6.10
C LEU A 63 -7.28 10.73 6.82
N LEU A 64 -8.31 11.25 6.18
CA LEU A 64 -9.68 11.26 6.71
C LEU A 64 -10.50 10.21 5.94
N PRO A 65 -11.03 9.18 6.60
CA PRO A 65 -11.82 8.16 5.94
C PRO A 65 -13.06 8.65 5.22
N GLU A 66 -13.68 9.68 5.78
CA GLU A 66 -14.91 10.27 5.23
C GLU A 66 -14.67 11.17 4.01
N ALA A 67 -13.43 11.59 3.83
CA ALA A 67 -13.01 12.46 2.74
C ALA A 67 -12.31 11.72 1.61
N ALA A 68 -12.53 10.41 1.49
CA ALA A 68 -11.85 9.56 0.52
C ALA A 68 -11.99 10.03 -0.94
N ASP A 69 -13.06 10.75 -1.25
CA ASP A 69 -13.37 11.25 -2.61
C ASP A 69 -13.08 12.74 -2.80
N SER A 70 -12.66 13.44 -1.76
CA SER A 70 -12.40 14.88 -1.86
C SER A 70 -11.00 15.21 -1.37
N ALA A 71 -10.26 15.89 -2.22
CA ALA A 71 -9.01 16.54 -1.83
C ALA A 71 -9.28 17.50 -0.67
N VAL A 72 -8.67 17.27 0.42
CA VAL A 72 -9.09 17.86 1.67
C VAL A 72 -8.33 19.13 1.93
N GLY A 73 -8.89 20.25 1.53
CA GLY A 73 -8.47 21.56 2.04
C GLY A 73 -9.18 21.96 3.35
N ASP A 74 -10.30 21.30 3.66
CA ASP A 74 -11.13 21.71 4.79
C ASP A 74 -10.79 20.92 6.06
N THR A 75 -10.13 21.60 6.99
CA THR A 75 -9.82 21.08 8.33
C THR A 75 -10.91 21.44 9.35
N THR A 76 -12.03 22.02 8.90
CA THR A 76 -13.14 22.43 9.76
C THR A 76 -13.75 21.21 10.45
N GLY A 77 -13.75 21.20 11.76
CA GLY A 77 -14.31 20.09 12.55
C GLY A 77 -13.32 18.97 12.92
N ILE A 78 -12.12 18.89 12.33
CA ILE A 78 -11.12 17.88 12.69
C ILE A 78 -10.79 17.97 14.20
N GLY A 79 -10.67 19.17 14.74
CA GLY A 79 -10.43 19.37 16.17
C GLY A 79 -11.48 18.71 17.06
N ALA A 80 -12.75 18.74 16.65
CA ALA A 80 -13.84 18.08 17.39
C ALA A 80 -13.76 16.55 17.31
N LEU A 81 -13.27 16.02 16.19
CA LEU A 81 -13.09 14.57 15.98
C LEU A 81 -11.91 14.01 16.76
N MET A 82 -10.92 14.83 17.09
CA MET A 82 -9.67 14.41 17.71
C MET A 82 -9.72 14.26 19.23
N GLY A 83 -10.80 14.67 19.87
CA GLY A 83 -10.94 14.60 21.33
C GLY A 83 -9.89 15.48 22.04
N ASP A 84 -9.03 14.86 22.88
CA ASP A 84 -7.94 15.54 23.59
C ASP A 84 -6.68 15.76 22.73
N GLY A 85 -6.73 15.39 21.45
CA GLY A 85 -5.62 15.53 20.50
C GLY A 85 -4.46 14.57 20.75
N ARG A 86 -4.59 13.57 21.63
CA ARG A 86 -3.53 12.60 21.87
C ARG A 86 -3.53 11.51 20.82
N LEU A 87 -2.33 11.28 20.27
CA LEU A 87 -2.04 10.19 19.34
C LEU A 87 -1.11 9.18 19.97
N GLU A 88 -1.31 7.91 19.61
CA GLU A 88 -0.33 6.85 19.78
C GLU A 88 0.36 6.63 18.46
N LEU A 89 1.70 6.65 18.48
CA LEU A 89 2.56 6.45 17.34
C LEU A 89 2.99 4.98 17.31
N PHE A 90 2.88 4.37 16.15
CA PHE A 90 3.16 2.96 15.95
C PHE A 90 4.22 2.74 14.88
N ALA A 91 5.11 1.80 15.15
CA ALA A 91 5.92 1.13 14.14
C ALA A 91 5.36 -0.28 13.90
N ARG A 92 5.92 -1.02 12.95
CA ARG A 92 5.51 -2.41 12.68
C ARG A 92 5.60 -3.33 13.90
N GLY A 93 6.55 -3.09 14.78
CA GLY A 93 6.73 -3.85 16.02
C GLY A 93 5.76 -3.52 17.16
N GLY A 94 4.98 -2.44 17.03
CA GLY A 94 4.05 -1.99 18.06
C GLY A 94 4.10 -0.50 18.35
N ARG A 95 3.52 -0.08 19.47
CA ARG A 95 3.51 1.32 19.91
C ARG A 95 4.92 1.78 20.29
N VAL A 96 5.35 2.92 19.75
CA VAL A 96 6.70 3.49 19.99
C VAL A 96 6.66 4.79 20.78
N SER A 97 5.59 5.59 20.67
CA SER A 97 5.51 6.87 21.38
C SER A 97 4.06 7.35 21.51
N VAL A 98 3.91 8.47 22.19
CA VAL A 98 2.67 9.25 22.30
C VAL A 98 3.00 10.70 21.97
N ALA A 99 2.12 11.36 21.23
CA ALA A 99 2.25 12.77 20.87
C ALA A 99 0.92 13.50 21.01
N ARG A 100 0.96 14.83 21.04
CA ARG A 100 -0.22 15.68 20.86
C ARG A 100 -0.28 16.12 19.42
N LEU A 101 -1.47 16.10 18.86
CA LEU A 101 -1.70 16.50 17.48
C LEU A 101 -2.13 17.98 17.44
N SER A 102 -1.53 18.71 16.53
CA SER A 102 -1.97 20.01 16.04
C SER A 102 -2.16 19.89 14.52
N VAL A 103 -3.33 20.25 14.02
CA VAL A 103 -3.60 20.17 12.58
C VAL A 103 -3.35 21.52 11.94
N GLU A 104 -2.61 21.51 10.88
CA GLU A 104 -2.43 22.65 9.99
C GLU A 104 -3.20 22.40 8.69
N SER A 105 -3.73 23.48 8.11
CA SER A 105 -4.32 23.41 6.78
C SER A 105 -3.31 22.81 5.79
N ALA A 106 -3.81 22.09 4.81
CA ALA A 106 -2.98 21.68 3.69
C ALA A 106 -2.27 22.91 3.11
N PRO A 107 -0.99 22.83 2.78
CA PRO A 107 -0.31 23.92 2.10
C PRO A 107 -1.08 24.26 0.83
N SER A 108 -1.09 25.56 0.48
CA SER A 108 -1.64 25.97 -0.82
C SER A 108 -0.88 25.22 -1.90
N THR A 109 -1.60 24.37 -2.61
CA THR A 109 -1.01 23.56 -3.68
C THR A 109 -1.06 24.35 -4.99
N ASP A 110 -0.05 24.15 -5.82
CA ASP A 110 -0.11 24.58 -7.20
C ASP A 110 -1.31 23.94 -7.91
N VAL A 111 -1.78 24.60 -8.96
CA VAL A 111 -2.93 24.11 -9.74
C VAL A 111 -2.68 22.68 -10.19
N GLY A 112 -3.53 21.77 -9.78
CA GLY A 112 -3.44 20.34 -10.14
C GLY A 112 -2.88 19.43 -9.06
N CYS A 113 -2.38 19.98 -7.93
CA CYS A 113 -1.94 19.16 -6.81
C CYS A 113 -3.03 19.04 -5.75
N THR A 114 -3.17 17.85 -5.19
CA THR A 114 -3.99 17.61 -4.00
C THR A 114 -3.07 17.29 -2.83
N ALA A 115 -3.36 17.82 -1.66
CA ALA A 115 -2.59 17.54 -0.46
C ALA A 115 -3.49 17.15 0.70
N TRP A 116 -3.00 16.23 1.52
CA TRP A 116 -3.64 15.93 2.80
C TRP A 116 -3.31 17.01 3.83
N PRO A 117 -4.21 17.29 4.80
CA PRO A 117 -3.87 18.13 5.93
C PRO A 117 -2.63 17.63 6.64
N VAL A 118 -1.82 18.55 7.14
CA VAL A 118 -0.59 18.22 7.86
C VAL A 118 -0.88 18.09 9.36
N ALA A 119 -0.55 16.95 9.91
CA ALA A 119 -0.53 16.70 11.33
C ALA A 119 0.85 17.07 11.89
N ARG A 120 0.92 18.08 12.75
CA ARG A 120 2.11 18.39 13.55
C ARG A 120 2.04 17.66 14.88
N LEU A 121 3.15 17.06 15.27
CA LEU A 121 3.23 16.25 16.47
C LEU A 121 4.07 17.00 17.53
N ALA A 122 3.45 17.35 18.63
CA ALA A 122 4.11 17.86 19.81
C ALA A 122 4.37 16.70 20.78
N VAL A 123 5.64 16.45 21.08
CA VAL A 123 6.06 15.47 22.09
C VAL A 123 6.48 16.16 23.37
N ASP A 124 6.42 15.45 24.49
CA ASP A 124 6.86 16.00 25.77
C ASP A 124 8.37 16.30 25.73
N PRO A 125 8.82 17.37 26.44
CA PRO A 125 10.23 17.72 26.50
C PRO A 125 11.11 16.54 26.97
N GLY A 126 12.18 16.28 26.23
CA GLY A 126 13.11 15.18 26.53
C GLY A 126 12.73 13.83 25.96
N VAL A 127 11.57 13.70 25.33
CA VAL A 127 11.17 12.46 24.63
C VAL A 127 11.73 12.48 23.21
N THR A 128 12.53 11.46 22.88
CA THR A 128 12.97 11.22 21.49
C THR A 128 11.90 10.42 20.76
N VAL A 129 11.37 10.99 19.68
CA VAL A 129 10.41 10.28 18.82
C VAL A 129 11.17 9.20 18.04
N GLN A 130 10.78 7.96 18.24
CA GLN A 130 11.30 6.83 17.46
C GLN A 130 10.66 6.81 16.07
N PRO A 131 11.31 6.18 15.07
CA PRO A 131 10.69 5.94 13.76
C PRO A 131 9.33 5.27 13.89
N TRP A 132 8.33 5.85 13.24
CA TRP A 132 6.95 5.36 13.24
C TRP A 132 6.41 5.29 11.81
N THR A 133 5.37 4.49 11.61
CA THR A 133 4.76 4.25 10.29
C THR A 133 3.30 4.69 10.23
N ALA A 134 2.63 4.74 11.37
CA ALA A 134 1.24 5.22 11.46
C ALA A 134 0.94 5.72 12.87
N ALA A 135 -0.05 6.60 12.98
CA ALA A 135 -0.58 7.07 14.25
C ALA A 135 -2.10 7.04 14.25
N PHE A 136 -2.68 6.82 15.42
CA PHE A 136 -4.12 6.81 15.66
C PHE A 136 -4.44 7.58 16.95
N ALA A 137 -5.68 8.01 17.09
CA ALA A 137 -6.15 8.57 18.35
C ALA A 137 -5.92 7.57 19.49
N ALA A 138 -5.49 8.07 20.65
CA ALA A 138 -5.07 7.24 21.77
C ALA A 138 -6.16 6.27 22.23
N GLY A 139 -5.77 5.00 22.44
CA GLY A 139 -6.68 3.95 22.89
C GLY A 139 -7.64 3.40 21.82
N ARG A 140 -7.54 3.84 20.56
CA ARG A 140 -8.45 3.41 19.49
C ARG A 140 -8.01 2.11 18.82
N VAL A 141 -6.73 1.80 18.87
CA VAL A 141 -6.19 0.60 18.26
C VAL A 141 -5.22 -0.13 19.19
N THR A 142 -5.13 -1.42 19.02
CA THR A 142 -4.11 -2.27 19.65
C THR A 142 -3.27 -2.87 18.53
N ALA A 143 -1.97 -2.54 18.52
CA ALA A 143 -1.05 -3.06 17.54
C ALA A 143 -0.83 -4.57 17.70
N ILE A 144 -0.62 -5.21 16.56
CA ILE A 144 -0.19 -6.61 16.44
C ILE A 144 1.22 -6.56 15.87
N PRO A 145 2.24 -7.01 16.61
CA PRO A 145 3.61 -6.96 16.12
C PRO A 145 3.79 -7.74 14.83
N LEU A 146 4.48 -7.10 13.88
CA LEU A 146 4.95 -7.66 12.62
C LEU A 146 6.46 -7.85 12.73
N ASP A 147 6.89 -9.09 12.95
CA ASP A 147 8.30 -9.44 13.06
C ASP A 147 8.89 -9.64 11.65
N SER A 148 9.96 -8.91 11.32
CA SER A 148 10.68 -9.13 10.07
C SER A 148 11.30 -10.52 10.03
N ILE A 149 11.24 -11.16 8.88
CA ILE A 149 11.90 -12.45 8.66
C ILE A 149 13.43 -12.36 8.74
N GLU A 150 13.99 -11.18 8.55
CA GLU A 150 15.43 -10.93 8.70
C GLU A 150 15.91 -11.12 10.13
N GLY A 151 15.04 -10.94 11.13
CA GLY A 151 15.32 -11.23 12.54
C GLY A 151 15.18 -12.70 12.93
N MET A 152 14.79 -13.59 12.01
CA MET A 152 14.66 -15.03 12.24
C MET A 152 16.00 -15.76 12.10
N ALA A 153 16.09 -16.99 12.63
CA ALA A 153 17.22 -17.85 12.34
C ALA A 153 17.34 -18.08 10.83
N PRO A 154 18.55 -18.07 10.23
CA PRO A 154 18.74 -18.13 8.77
C PRO A 154 18.02 -19.30 8.09
N ARG A 155 17.99 -20.47 8.72
CA ARG A 155 17.27 -21.64 8.22
C ARG A 155 15.76 -21.40 8.12
N ASP A 156 15.19 -20.77 9.13
CA ASP A 156 13.74 -20.53 9.21
C ASP A 156 13.32 -19.45 8.24
N SER A 157 14.12 -18.39 8.13
CA SER A 157 13.89 -17.30 7.18
C SER A 157 13.99 -17.81 5.72
N ALA A 158 14.98 -18.65 5.40
CA ALA A 158 15.12 -19.26 4.07
C ALA A 158 13.95 -20.20 3.74
N ALA A 159 13.51 -21.03 4.70
CA ALA A 159 12.37 -21.92 4.53
C ALA A 159 11.08 -21.13 4.30
N LEU A 160 10.88 -20.03 5.05
CA LEU A 160 9.75 -19.15 4.88
C LEU A 160 9.76 -18.47 3.50
N ALA A 161 10.91 -17.92 3.09
CA ALA A 161 11.07 -17.29 1.78
C ALA A 161 10.77 -18.28 0.64
N ALA A 162 11.28 -19.51 0.70
CA ALA A 162 10.98 -20.54 -0.30
C ALA A 162 9.48 -20.87 -0.39
N ASN A 163 8.78 -20.90 0.75
CA ASN A 163 7.35 -21.14 0.79
C ASN A 163 6.55 -19.99 0.16
N LEU A 164 6.94 -18.75 0.46
CA LEU A 164 6.31 -17.55 -0.12
C LEU A 164 6.51 -17.49 -1.63
N THR A 165 7.73 -17.76 -2.12
CA THR A 165 8.03 -17.85 -3.56
C THR A 165 7.15 -18.88 -4.25
N ARG A 166 7.00 -20.06 -3.64
CA ARG A 166 6.15 -21.13 -4.20
C ARG A 166 4.67 -20.73 -4.23
N LEU A 167 4.18 -20.03 -3.20
CA LEU A 167 2.79 -19.53 -3.18
C LEU A 167 2.56 -18.46 -4.24
N ALA A 168 3.48 -17.50 -4.37
CA ALA A 168 3.42 -16.47 -5.40
C ALA A 168 3.41 -17.08 -6.82
N SER A 169 4.23 -18.11 -7.07
CA SER A 169 4.28 -18.80 -8.36
C SER A 169 3.02 -19.62 -8.71
N ARG A 170 2.12 -19.83 -7.75
CA ARG A 170 0.83 -20.51 -7.98
C ARG A 170 -0.33 -19.55 -8.19
N LEU A 171 -0.12 -18.26 -7.97
CA LEU A 171 -1.13 -17.26 -8.27
C LEU A 171 -1.39 -17.24 -9.78
N PRO A 172 -2.63 -16.97 -10.21
CA PRO A 172 -2.95 -16.81 -11.61
C PRO A 172 -1.96 -15.86 -12.28
N ASP A 173 -1.41 -16.26 -13.41
CA ASP A 173 -0.41 -15.47 -14.12
C ASP A 173 -1.11 -14.53 -15.09
N ASP A 174 -1.53 -13.38 -14.57
CA ASP A 174 -2.10 -12.28 -15.37
C ASP A 174 -1.00 -11.36 -15.94
N SER A 175 0.27 -11.72 -15.70
CA SER A 175 1.39 -10.91 -16.13
C SER A 175 1.60 -10.97 -17.65
N SER A 176 2.27 -9.95 -18.15
CA SER A 176 2.74 -9.94 -19.54
C SER A 176 3.63 -11.16 -19.81
N VAL A 177 3.73 -11.55 -21.08
CA VAL A 177 4.62 -12.64 -21.55
C VAL A 177 6.05 -12.45 -21.06
N THR A 178 6.45 -11.19 -20.82
CA THR A 178 7.78 -10.76 -20.37
C THR A 178 8.25 -11.44 -19.08
N PHE A 179 7.35 -11.67 -18.12
CA PHE A 179 7.74 -12.25 -16.81
C PHE A 179 7.47 -13.75 -16.69
N ARG A 180 6.92 -14.36 -17.74
CA ARG A 180 6.54 -15.78 -17.70
C ARG A 180 7.75 -16.69 -17.44
N GLY A 181 7.61 -17.57 -16.46
CA GLY A 181 8.66 -18.53 -16.09
C GLY A 181 9.78 -17.98 -15.21
N LEU A 182 9.81 -16.67 -14.93
CA LEU A 182 10.77 -16.11 -14.00
C LEU A 182 10.37 -16.40 -12.55
N PRO A 183 11.31 -16.80 -11.70
CA PRO A 183 11.03 -17.04 -10.28
C PRO A 183 10.83 -15.72 -9.53
N PHE A 184 9.92 -15.73 -8.56
CA PHE A 184 9.81 -14.64 -7.59
C PHE A 184 10.93 -14.73 -6.55
N VAL A 185 11.42 -13.57 -6.13
CA VAL A 185 12.34 -13.38 -5.01
C VAL A 185 11.62 -12.59 -3.92
N VAL A 186 11.71 -13.03 -2.68
CA VAL A 186 11.17 -12.29 -1.54
C VAL A 186 12.07 -11.08 -1.28
N LEU A 187 11.52 -9.89 -1.41
CA LEU A 187 12.20 -8.65 -1.09
C LEU A 187 12.12 -8.35 0.40
N ARG A 188 10.91 -8.49 0.97
CA ARG A 188 10.63 -8.26 2.39
C ARG A 188 9.49 -9.19 2.83
N ALA A 189 9.50 -9.62 4.05
CA ALA A 189 8.35 -10.28 4.65
C ALA A 189 8.28 -10.06 6.15
N TRP A 190 7.07 -10.07 6.69
CA TRP A 190 6.79 -9.89 8.10
C TRP A 190 5.80 -10.95 8.56
N ARG A 191 6.03 -11.47 9.74
CA ARG A 191 5.18 -12.48 10.34
C ARG A 191 4.46 -11.91 11.55
N ALA A 192 3.14 -12.02 11.57
CA ALA A 192 2.34 -11.79 12.77
C ALA A 192 2.10 -13.11 13.49
N ARG A 193 2.40 -13.14 14.78
CA ARG A 193 2.10 -14.28 15.65
C ARG A 193 0.94 -13.92 16.55
N GLN A 194 -0.16 -14.59 16.36
CA GLN A 194 -1.31 -14.53 17.26
C GLN A 194 -1.71 -15.92 17.68
N THR A 195 -2.29 -16.03 18.86
CA THR A 195 -2.72 -17.32 19.43
C THR A 195 -3.68 -18.05 18.49
N ASP A 196 -4.53 -17.29 17.79
CA ASP A 196 -5.62 -17.86 16.98
C ASP A 196 -5.45 -17.67 15.46
N SER A 197 -4.47 -16.93 15.02
CA SER A 197 -4.25 -16.69 13.58
C SER A 197 -2.88 -16.12 13.27
N ALA A 198 -1.96 -16.99 12.86
CA ALA A 198 -0.71 -16.51 12.26
C ALA A 198 -0.94 -16.13 10.80
N PHE A 199 -0.36 -15.02 10.39
CA PHE A 199 -0.33 -14.62 8.97
C PHE A 199 1.04 -14.02 8.63
N VAL A 200 1.35 -13.98 7.35
CA VAL A 200 2.57 -13.38 6.81
C VAL A 200 2.16 -12.34 5.78
N VAL A 201 2.78 -11.17 5.84
CA VAL A 201 2.72 -10.19 4.75
C VAL A 201 4.06 -10.23 4.03
N ALA A 202 4.03 -10.34 2.72
CA ALA A 202 5.25 -10.47 1.93
C ALA A 202 5.20 -9.58 0.69
N VAL A 203 6.34 -9.00 0.35
CA VAL A 203 6.61 -8.29 -0.90
C VAL A 203 7.61 -9.11 -1.68
N LEU A 204 7.22 -9.53 -2.88
CA LEU A 204 8.06 -10.30 -3.78
C LEU A 204 8.21 -9.58 -5.11
N ALA A 205 9.31 -9.84 -5.78
CA ALA A 205 9.53 -9.33 -7.13
C ALA A 205 10.08 -10.40 -8.06
N ARG A 206 9.89 -10.19 -9.35
CA ARG A 206 10.65 -10.83 -10.43
C ARG A 206 11.02 -9.78 -11.45
N ARG A 207 12.21 -9.91 -12.05
CA ARG A 207 12.82 -8.84 -12.84
C ARG A 207 13.30 -9.37 -14.18
N VAL A 208 13.18 -8.53 -15.19
CA VAL A 208 13.84 -8.67 -16.47
C VAL A 208 14.87 -7.55 -16.57
N ASN A 209 16.15 -7.94 -16.44
CA ASN A 209 17.25 -6.99 -16.57
C ASN A 209 17.62 -6.87 -18.04
N GLN A 210 16.99 -5.93 -18.74
CA GLN A 210 17.44 -5.45 -20.04
C GLN A 210 18.13 -4.11 -19.80
N GLU A 211 19.33 -3.90 -20.32
CA GLU A 211 20.13 -2.70 -20.02
C GLU A 211 19.39 -1.40 -20.31
N ASP A 212 18.56 -1.36 -21.36
CA ASP A 212 17.85 -0.16 -21.79
C ASP A 212 16.38 -0.11 -21.34
N ASP A 213 15.83 -1.19 -20.77
CA ASP A 213 14.40 -1.29 -20.42
C ASP A 213 14.19 -2.27 -19.26
N PRO A 214 14.70 -1.95 -18.04
CA PRO A 214 14.54 -2.80 -16.88
C PRO A 214 13.07 -2.85 -16.45
N LYS A 215 12.50 -4.05 -16.45
CA LYS A 215 11.10 -4.29 -16.03
C LYS A 215 11.06 -5.14 -14.78
N GLU A 216 10.15 -4.76 -13.90
CA GLU A 216 9.89 -5.48 -12.67
C GLU A 216 8.40 -5.78 -12.53
N GLU A 217 8.09 -6.92 -11.97
CA GLU A 217 6.77 -7.22 -11.44
C GLU A 217 6.88 -7.44 -9.95
N ARG A 218 6.06 -6.74 -9.18
CA ARG A 218 5.96 -6.86 -7.73
C ARG A 218 4.62 -7.44 -7.33
N ILE A 219 4.64 -8.30 -6.32
CA ILE A 219 3.45 -8.83 -5.66
C ILE A 219 3.55 -8.52 -4.18
N VAL A 220 2.50 -7.90 -3.64
CA VAL A 220 2.26 -7.84 -2.20
C VAL A 220 1.21 -8.87 -1.87
N MET A 221 1.46 -9.75 -0.92
CA MET A 221 0.48 -10.76 -0.53
C MET A 221 0.37 -10.92 0.97
N VAL A 222 -0.85 -11.24 1.40
CA VAL A 222 -1.17 -11.66 2.77
C VAL A 222 -1.47 -13.14 2.74
N VAL A 223 -0.69 -13.91 3.51
CA VAL A 223 -0.75 -15.36 3.55
C VAL A 223 -1.22 -15.80 4.93
N ASP A 224 -2.30 -16.56 4.98
CA ASP A 224 -2.73 -17.24 6.20
C ASP A 224 -1.82 -18.45 6.46
N ALA A 225 -1.08 -18.39 7.55
CA ALA A 225 -0.15 -19.45 7.98
C ALA A 225 -0.86 -20.38 8.97
N LEU A 226 -1.68 -21.29 8.44
CA LEU A 226 -2.48 -22.21 9.25
C LEU A 226 -1.60 -23.34 9.79
N GLY A 227 -1.23 -23.25 11.08
CA GLY A 227 -0.43 -24.27 11.76
C GLY A 227 1.03 -24.35 11.26
N THR A 228 1.67 -25.49 11.53
CA THR A 228 3.05 -25.77 11.11
C THR A 228 3.14 -26.41 9.73
N ASP A 229 2.02 -26.93 9.21
CA ASP A 229 1.96 -27.51 7.87
C ASP A 229 1.86 -26.41 6.81
N VAL A 230 2.94 -26.23 6.08
CA VAL A 230 3.02 -25.25 4.98
C VAL A 230 2.06 -25.58 3.82
N ALA A 231 1.64 -26.83 3.68
CA ALA A 231 0.66 -27.20 2.67
C ALA A 231 -0.74 -26.60 2.96
N ALA A 232 -1.00 -26.27 4.22
CA ALA A 232 -2.25 -25.60 4.63
C ALA A 232 -2.21 -24.07 4.42
N TRP A 233 -1.05 -23.50 4.07
CA TRP A 233 -0.93 -22.08 3.85
C TRP A 233 -1.60 -21.66 2.55
N ARG A 234 -2.29 -20.52 2.59
CA ARG A 234 -2.99 -19.98 1.43
C ARG A 234 -2.87 -18.46 1.36
N VAL A 235 -2.83 -17.95 0.16
CA VAL A 235 -2.91 -16.52 -0.10
C VAL A 235 -4.34 -16.08 0.13
N GLY A 236 -4.55 -15.22 1.12
CA GLY A 236 -5.84 -14.65 1.46
C GLY A 236 -6.13 -13.35 0.73
N TRP A 237 -5.08 -12.63 0.33
CA TRP A 237 -5.16 -11.43 -0.49
C TRP A 237 -3.83 -11.18 -1.21
N HIS A 238 -3.87 -10.60 -2.37
CA HIS A 238 -2.69 -10.12 -3.07
C HIS A 238 -3.01 -8.94 -3.98
N GLU A 239 -1.99 -8.13 -4.24
CA GLU A 239 -1.97 -7.06 -5.21
C GLU A 239 -0.73 -7.24 -6.09
N ARG A 240 -0.87 -6.99 -7.37
CA ARG A 240 0.20 -7.13 -8.35
C ARG A 240 0.36 -5.83 -9.12
N ALA A 241 1.60 -5.39 -9.31
CA ALA A 241 1.97 -4.28 -10.17
C ALA A 241 3.13 -4.69 -11.07
N SER A 242 3.14 -4.23 -12.31
CA SER A 242 4.22 -4.48 -13.26
C SER A 242 4.47 -3.27 -14.14
N GLY A 243 5.73 -2.99 -14.42
CA GLY A 243 6.14 -1.82 -15.20
C GLY A 243 7.66 -1.64 -15.14
N HIS A 244 8.11 -0.44 -15.42
CA HIS A 244 9.47 -0.02 -15.15
C HIS A 244 9.73 0.01 -13.66
N GLU A 245 10.92 -0.41 -13.23
CA GLU A 245 11.26 -0.52 -11.80
C GLU A 245 11.02 0.80 -11.03
N GLU A 246 11.32 1.93 -11.67
CA GLU A 246 11.23 3.27 -11.08
C GLU A 246 9.78 3.78 -10.94
N GLU A 247 8.84 3.21 -11.70
CA GLU A 247 7.43 3.63 -11.74
C GLU A 247 6.52 2.76 -10.87
N LEU A 248 7.08 1.70 -10.27
CA LEU A 248 6.27 0.72 -9.55
C LEU A 248 5.97 1.17 -8.14
N VAL A 249 4.72 1.54 -7.92
CA VAL A 249 4.15 1.76 -6.60
C VAL A 249 3.46 0.49 -6.13
N VAL A 250 3.90 -0.03 -5.00
CA VAL A 250 3.26 -1.18 -4.34
C VAL A 250 2.89 -0.82 -2.91
N ALA A 251 1.84 -1.47 -2.43
CA ALA A 251 1.43 -1.31 -1.05
C ALA A 251 2.51 -1.82 -0.09
N GLU A 252 2.90 -1.00 0.88
CA GLU A 252 3.83 -1.39 1.95
C GLU A 252 3.05 -1.56 3.26
N PRO A 253 3.19 -2.69 3.99
CA PRO A 253 2.52 -2.87 5.27
C PRO A 253 3.11 -1.94 6.31
N LEU A 254 2.29 -1.10 6.89
CA LEU A 254 2.68 -0.11 7.89
C LEU A 254 2.39 -0.60 9.31
N LEU A 255 1.22 -1.23 9.52
CA LEU A 255 0.77 -1.66 10.82
C LEU A 255 -0.23 -2.80 10.70
N ALA A 256 -0.11 -3.80 11.58
CA ALA A 256 -1.20 -4.72 11.87
C ALA A 256 -1.84 -4.35 13.20
N PHE A 257 -3.17 -4.37 13.29
CA PHE A 257 -3.87 -3.89 14.48
C PHE A 257 -5.27 -4.49 14.63
N ARG A 258 -5.86 -4.28 15.80
CA ARG A 258 -7.30 -4.40 16.05
C ARG A 258 -7.84 -3.06 16.50
N ALA A 259 -8.99 -2.65 16.01
CA ALA A 259 -9.70 -1.52 16.58
C ALA A 259 -10.28 -1.92 17.94
N THR A 260 -10.37 -0.96 18.85
CA THR A 260 -10.93 -1.17 20.19
C THR A 260 -12.38 -1.66 20.08
N GLY A 261 -12.67 -2.78 20.72
CA GLY A 261 -13.98 -3.44 20.65
C GLY A 261 -14.17 -4.36 19.43
N ALA A 262 -13.29 -4.32 18.44
CA ALA A 262 -13.33 -5.20 17.27
C ALA A 262 -12.52 -6.49 17.50
N ARG A 263 -12.97 -7.59 16.89
CA ARG A 263 -12.27 -8.88 16.93
C ARG A 263 -11.43 -9.13 15.68
N ASP A 264 -11.78 -8.47 14.58
CA ASP A 264 -11.11 -8.63 13.30
C ASP A 264 -9.70 -8.02 13.32
N VAL A 265 -8.79 -8.73 12.68
CA VAL A 265 -7.43 -8.25 12.42
C VAL A 265 -7.47 -7.35 11.21
N ARG A 266 -6.74 -6.25 11.27
CA ARG A 266 -6.60 -5.29 10.19
C ARG A 266 -5.14 -5.07 9.85
N LEU A 267 -4.90 -4.77 8.59
CA LEU A 267 -3.61 -4.38 8.04
C LEU A 267 -3.75 -3.01 7.40
N LEU A 268 -2.96 -2.06 7.85
CA LEU A 268 -2.79 -0.76 7.20
C LEU A 268 -1.64 -0.87 6.22
N PHE A 269 -1.89 -0.51 4.98
CA PHE A 269 -0.90 -0.34 3.93
C PHE A 269 -0.77 1.12 3.55
N GLY A 270 0.44 1.56 3.26
CA GLY A 270 0.73 2.84 2.61
C GLY A 270 1.17 2.59 1.17
N ARG A 271 0.88 3.55 0.31
CA ARG A 271 1.41 3.67 -1.04
C ARG A 271 2.02 5.05 -1.15
N ASP A 272 3.32 5.09 -1.34
CA ASP A 272 4.10 6.32 -1.48
C ASP A 272 5.06 6.12 -2.63
N ASP A 273 4.91 6.92 -3.68
CA ASP A 273 5.80 6.94 -4.84
C ASP A 273 6.75 8.14 -4.82
N GLY A 274 6.79 8.86 -3.69
CA GLY A 274 7.55 10.09 -3.53
C GLY A 274 6.84 11.35 -4.06
N VAL A 275 5.76 11.19 -4.83
CA VAL A 275 4.93 12.27 -5.39
C VAL A 275 3.52 12.21 -4.84
N ALA A 276 3.01 11.01 -4.66
CA ALA A 276 1.64 10.75 -4.21
C ALA A 276 1.62 9.82 -3.00
N LEU A 277 0.73 10.11 -2.06
CA LEU A 277 0.54 9.34 -0.84
C LEU A 277 -0.90 8.84 -0.74
N GLY A 278 -1.06 7.56 -0.44
CA GLY A 278 -2.34 6.93 -0.18
C GLY A 278 -2.23 5.84 0.88
N ALA A 279 -3.35 5.38 1.37
CA ALA A 279 -3.41 4.27 2.32
C ALA A 279 -4.59 3.34 2.03
N ALA A 280 -4.45 2.10 2.44
CA ALA A 280 -5.52 1.11 2.40
C ALA A 280 -5.56 0.31 3.69
N VAL A 281 -6.76 -0.07 4.12
CA VAL A 281 -6.95 -0.98 5.24
C VAL A 281 -7.61 -2.25 4.75
N LEU A 282 -6.95 -3.37 4.98
CA LEU A 282 -7.52 -4.69 4.82
C LEU A 282 -8.05 -5.18 6.16
N ALA A 283 -9.15 -5.92 6.14
CA ALA A 283 -9.67 -6.60 7.32
C ALA A 283 -9.87 -8.10 7.04
N ARG A 284 -9.57 -8.92 8.04
CA ARG A 284 -9.86 -10.35 8.00
C ARG A 284 -11.23 -10.63 8.60
N ARG A 285 -12.21 -10.87 7.73
CA ARG A 285 -13.60 -11.15 8.10
C ARG A 285 -14.04 -12.53 7.61
N GLY A 286 -14.57 -13.35 8.50
CA GLY A 286 -15.01 -14.69 8.12
C GLY A 286 -13.92 -15.60 7.57
N GLY A 287 -12.65 -15.34 7.92
CA GLY A 287 -11.47 -16.07 7.42
C GLY A 287 -10.93 -15.58 6.08
N GLU A 288 -11.51 -14.53 5.50
CA GLU A 288 -11.06 -13.91 4.25
C GLU A 288 -10.51 -12.50 4.48
N TRP A 289 -9.50 -12.12 3.71
CA TRP A 289 -8.96 -10.77 3.68
C TRP A 289 -9.66 -9.96 2.60
N LYS A 290 -10.17 -8.78 3.00
CA LYS A 290 -10.88 -7.86 2.08
C LYS A 290 -10.42 -6.44 2.34
N VAL A 291 -10.37 -5.65 1.27
CA VAL A 291 -10.18 -4.20 1.40
C VAL A 291 -11.40 -3.65 2.12
N LEU A 292 -11.17 -3.05 3.27
CA LEU A 292 -12.19 -2.40 4.10
C LEU A 292 -12.34 -0.94 3.72
N TRP A 293 -11.23 -0.29 3.46
CA TRP A 293 -11.16 1.12 3.13
C TRP A 293 -9.91 1.42 2.30
N GLU A 294 -9.99 2.40 1.46
CA GLU A 294 -8.89 2.92 0.66
C GLU A 294 -9.03 4.44 0.57
N SER A 295 -7.95 5.17 0.81
CA SER A 295 -7.95 6.62 0.69
C SER A 295 -7.92 7.06 -0.77
N ALA A 296 -8.35 8.29 -1.04
CA ALA A 296 -7.89 8.98 -2.25
C ALA A 296 -6.36 9.08 -2.24
N ILE A 297 -5.78 9.23 -3.41
CA ILE A 297 -4.35 9.48 -3.57
C ILE A 297 -4.17 10.99 -3.60
N ALA A 298 -3.33 11.52 -2.71
CA ALA A 298 -2.91 12.92 -2.74
C ALA A 298 -1.54 13.01 -3.39
N GLY A 299 -1.39 13.90 -4.34
CA GLY A 299 -0.15 14.13 -5.08
C GLY A 299 -0.33 15.13 -6.20
N CYS A 300 0.76 15.40 -6.91
CA CYS A 300 0.77 16.18 -8.13
C CYS A 300 0.79 15.21 -9.32
N GLY A 301 -0.24 15.27 -10.16
CA GLY A 301 -0.34 14.46 -11.38
C GLY A 301 0.44 15.06 -12.54
#